data_d7744c1719b8cf8dc4079cf733f93ce6
#
_entry.id   d7744c1719b8cf8dc4079cf733f93ce6
#
_cell.length_a   1.000
_cell.length_b   1.000
_cell.length_c   1.000
_cell.angle_alpha   90.00
_cell.angle_beta   90.00
_cell.angle_gamma   90.00
#
_symmetry.space_group_name_H-M   'P 1'
#
loop_
_entity.id
_entity.type
_entity.pdbx_description
1 polymer ?
#
loop_
_entity_poly.entity_id
_entity_poly.type
_entity_poly.pdbx_seq_one_letter_code
_entity_poly.pdbx_strand_id
1 'polypeptide(L)'
;MRRAVSVMGVMGVMGVLLGVSSPMAQAVEWQTFDPSPYSQSVTDCDREAAHPDDPNKVLPGRTSREMNLDTAIRVCRVDLAKDPNNPRISYQLARSLTYAGKVTEALPFIERAAAQKYPQAMFVVGYLYLEGSYASPKNPCRAAQLIRESAIYGRLAGLLGYPSYVLNGRFEGCGLQADLSELREFVSKAKKSKLEYYPSVLVESLEVRLRQMEGVK
;
A
#
# COMPACT_ATOMS: atom_id res chain seq x y z
N MET A 1 -71.47 -37.26 -38.99
CA MET A 1 -71.46 -35.94 -38.33
C MET A 1 -70.54 -36.03 -37.11
N ARG A 2 -69.30 -35.58 -37.18
CA ARG A 2 -68.37 -35.54 -36.02
C ARG A 2 -67.89 -34.10 -35.93
N ARG A 3 -68.20 -33.46 -34.79
CA ARG A 3 -67.83 -32.09 -34.44
C ARG A 3 -66.38 -32.11 -33.93
N ALA A 4 -65.52 -31.27 -34.52
CA ALA A 4 -64.18 -31.00 -34.06
C ALA A 4 -64.28 -29.91 -32.97
N VAL A 5 -63.63 -30.17 -31.82
CA VAL A 5 -63.46 -29.21 -30.68
C VAL A 5 -62.07 -28.64 -30.85
N SER A 6 -62.00 -27.32 -31.07
CA SER A 6 -60.72 -26.56 -31.13
C SER A 6 -60.28 -26.19 -29.71
N VAL A 7 -59.12 -26.63 -29.30
CA VAL A 7 -58.48 -26.24 -28.02
C VAL A 7 -57.54 -25.07 -28.28
N MET A 8 -57.90 -23.90 -27.78
CA MET A 8 -57.06 -22.69 -27.78
C MET A 8 -55.96 -22.83 -26.71
N GLY A 9 -54.73 -22.98 -27.13
CA GLY A 9 -53.56 -22.97 -26.22
C GLY A 9 -53.20 -21.57 -25.85
N VAL A 10 -53.22 -21.27 -24.52
CA VAL A 10 -52.76 -20.05 -23.94
C VAL A 10 -51.21 -20.13 -23.81
N MET A 11 -50.50 -19.39 -24.63
CA MET A 11 -49.03 -19.19 -24.48
C MET A 11 -48.75 -18.26 -23.30
N GLY A 12 -48.33 -18.83 -22.17
CA GLY A 12 -47.80 -18.07 -21.04
C GLY A 12 -46.41 -17.51 -21.37
N VAL A 13 -46.32 -16.20 -21.46
CA VAL A 13 -45.02 -15.49 -21.56
C VAL A 13 -44.36 -15.54 -20.20
N MET A 14 -43.36 -16.44 -20.08
CA MET A 14 -42.50 -16.53 -18.87
C MET A 14 -41.48 -15.40 -18.93
N GLY A 15 -41.76 -14.28 -18.25
CA GLY A 15 -40.85 -13.14 -18.10
C GLY A 15 -39.63 -13.55 -17.27
N VAL A 16 -38.45 -13.66 -17.91
CA VAL A 16 -37.18 -13.83 -17.21
C VAL A 16 -36.79 -12.48 -16.61
N LEU A 17 -36.98 -12.34 -15.32
CA LEU A 17 -36.42 -11.22 -14.53
C LEU A 17 -34.90 -11.42 -14.46
N LEU A 18 -34.16 -10.75 -15.35
CA LEU A 18 -32.71 -10.62 -15.22
C LEU A 18 -32.45 -9.73 -14.00
N GLY A 19 -32.19 -10.36 -12.87
CA GLY A 19 -31.71 -9.68 -11.66
C GLY A 19 -30.37 -9.04 -11.95
N VAL A 20 -30.34 -7.72 -12.07
CA VAL A 20 -29.11 -6.93 -12.08
C VAL A 20 -28.54 -6.98 -10.67
N SER A 21 -27.67 -7.95 -10.39
CA SER A 21 -26.87 -7.96 -9.16
C SER A 21 -25.85 -6.84 -9.25
N SER A 22 -26.10 -5.73 -8.55
CA SER A 22 -25.09 -4.71 -8.31
C SER A 22 -23.88 -5.37 -7.65
N PRO A 23 -22.64 -5.14 -8.14
CA PRO A 23 -21.47 -5.65 -7.46
C PRO A 23 -21.44 -5.06 -6.04
N MET A 24 -21.55 -5.91 -5.04
CA MET A 24 -21.39 -5.49 -3.66
C MET A 24 -19.93 -5.01 -3.51
N ALA A 25 -19.74 -3.79 -3.03
CA ALA A 25 -18.42 -3.28 -2.67
C ALA A 25 -17.77 -4.26 -1.68
N GLN A 26 -16.64 -4.82 -2.05
CA GLN A 26 -15.91 -5.73 -1.19
C GLN A 26 -15.18 -4.92 -0.12
N ALA A 27 -15.42 -5.27 1.15
CA ALA A 27 -14.67 -4.68 2.25
C ALA A 27 -13.17 -5.00 2.12
N VAL A 28 -12.31 -4.08 2.56
CA VAL A 28 -10.86 -4.28 2.53
C VAL A 28 -10.48 -5.45 3.45
N GLU A 29 -9.83 -6.45 2.89
CA GLU A 29 -9.24 -7.54 3.67
C GLU A 29 -7.91 -7.07 4.26
N TRP A 30 -7.96 -6.56 5.50
CA TRP A 30 -6.81 -6.04 6.20
C TRP A 30 -5.81 -7.14 6.54
N GLN A 31 -4.54 -6.85 6.32
CA GLN A 31 -3.42 -7.73 6.65
C GLN A 31 -2.62 -7.16 7.81
N THR A 32 -1.92 -8.04 8.51
CA THR A 32 -0.96 -7.67 9.57
C THR A 32 0.38 -8.31 9.22
N PHE A 33 1.44 -7.52 9.27
CA PHE A 33 2.79 -8.06 9.13
C PHE A 33 3.10 -8.90 10.35
N ASP A 34 3.50 -10.16 10.12
CA ASP A 34 3.95 -11.05 11.19
C ASP A 34 5.47 -10.89 11.40
N PRO A 35 5.92 -10.30 12.49
CA PRO A 35 7.33 -10.17 12.80
C PRO A 35 7.94 -11.42 13.45
N SER A 36 7.13 -12.41 13.85
CA SER A 36 7.58 -13.56 14.65
C SER A 36 8.68 -14.43 14.01
N PRO A 37 8.78 -14.56 12.66
CA PRO A 37 9.89 -15.30 12.05
C PRO A 37 11.25 -14.61 12.17
N TYR A 38 11.30 -13.35 12.59
CA TYR A 38 12.50 -12.52 12.60
C TYR A 38 12.87 -12.08 14.01
N SER A 39 14.17 -11.90 14.28
CA SER A 39 14.60 -11.37 15.59
C SER A 39 13.97 -9.99 15.85
N GLN A 40 13.33 -9.86 17.01
CA GLN A 40 12.81 -8.60 17.54
C GLN A 40 13.77 -7.96 18.56
N SER A 41 14.94 -8.53 18.75
CA SER A 41 15.99 -7.92 19.58
C SER A 41 16.42 -6.58 19.00
N VAL A 42 16.60 -5.61 19.89
CA VAL A 42 17.11 -4.29 19.53
C VAL A 42 18.55 -4.39 19.07
N THR A 43 18.85 -3.83 17.91
CA THR A 43 20.18 -3.80 17.31
C THR A 43 20.77 -2.39 17.27
N ASP A 44 22.06 -2.27 16.95
CA ASP A 44 22.67 -0.96 16.70
C ASP A 44 22.10 -0.30 15.42
N CYS A 45 21.70 -1.12 14.43
CA CYS A 45 20.97 -0.64 13.27
C CYS A 45 19.65 0.03 13.65
N ASP A 46 18.88 -0.54 14.58
CA ASP A 46 17.64 0.09 15.08
C ASP A 46 17.90 1.43 15.74
N ARG A 47 18.99 1.56 16.51
CA ARG A 47 19.37 2.80 17.20
C ARG A 47 19.69 3.93 16.21
N GLU A 48 20.31 3.60 15.09
CA GLU A 48 20.81 4.58 14.13
C GLU A 48 19.87 4.81 12.94
N ALA A 49 19.03 3.82 12.56
CA ALA A 49 18.33 3.85 11.29
C ALA A 49 16.84 3.50 11.34
N ALA A 50 16.22 3.26 12.51
CA ALA A 50 14.78 3.06 12.56
C ALA A 50 14.03 4.29 12.03
N HIS A 51 12.94 4.06 11.27
CA HIS A 51 12.12 5.17 10.76
C HIS A 51 11.03 5.55 11.79
N PRO A 52 10.79 6.85 12.05
CA PRO A 52 9.79 7.29 13.03
C PRO A 52 8.39 6.72 12.76
N ASP A 53 7.98 6.66 11.50
CA ASP A 53 6.64 6.20 11.10
C ASP A 53 6.60 4.72 10.71
N ASP A 54 7.64 3.94 10.98
CA ASP A 54 7.59 2.51 10.73
C ASP A 54 6.75 1.83 11.82
N PRO A 55 5.61 1.18 11.47
CA PRO A 55 4.77 0.53 12.48
C PRO A 55 5.46 -0.68 13.12
N ASN A 56 6.49 -1.23 12.48
CA ASN A 56 7.22 -2.42 12.95
C ASN A 56 8.60 -2.08 13.54
N LYS A 57 8.84 -0.82 13.85
CA LYS A 57 10.06 -0.43 14.58
C LYS A 57 10.07 -0.95 16.01
N VAL A 58 11.24 -1.32 16.51
CA VAL A 58 11.44 -1.80 17.89
C VAL A 58 12.01 -0.74 18.81
N LEU A 59 12.35 0.43 18.28
CA LEU A 59 12.80 1.63 19.00
C LEU A 59 12.18 2.89 18.40
N PRO A 60 12.15 4.03 19.11
CA PRO A 60 11.86 5.32 18.51
C PRO A 60 12.78 5.56 17.30
N GLY A 61 12.17 5.98 16.18
CA GLY A 61 12.93 6.21 14.96
C GLY A 61 13.67 7.54 14.97
N ARG A 62 14.63 7.69 14.03
CA ARG A 62 15.35 8.93 13.73
C ARG A 62 14.88 9.48 12.39
N THR A 63 14.71 10.79 12.31
CA THR A 63 14.54 11.48 11.02
C THR A 63 15.84 11.41 10.21
N SER A 64 15.77 11.70 8.91
CA SER A 64 16.99 11.73 8.07
C SER A 64 18.04 12.73 8.55
N ARG A 65 17.62 13.83 9.21
CA ARG A 65 18.52 14.87 9.73
C ARG A 65 19.25 14.44 11.01
N GLU A 66 18.69 13.50 11.76
CA GLU A 66 19.23 12.98 13.02
C GLU A 66 20.16 11.78 12.81
N MET A 67 20.18 11.22 11.59
CA MET A 67 21.00 10.06 11.28
C MET A 67 22.45 10.42 11.02
N ASN A 68 23.38 9.68 11.63
CA ASN A 68 24.74 9.59 11.14
C ASN A 68 24.81 8.48 10.09
N LEU A 69 24.81 8.85 8.81
CA LEU A 69 24.66 7.91 7.68
C LEU A 69 25.80 6.91 7.62
N ASP A 70 27.05 7.31 7.85
CA ASP A 70 28.21 6.42 7.82
C ASP A 70 28.12 5.37 8.94
N THR A 71 27.80 5.81 10.15
CA THR A 71 27.59 4.90 11.29
C THR A 71 26.40 3.97 11.02
N ALA A 72 25.26 4.50 10.56
CA ALA A 72 24.06 3.71 10.27
C ALA A 72 24.34 2.61 9.23
N ILE A 73 24.99 2.97 8.11
CA ILE A 73 25.35 1.98 7.07
C ILE A 73 26.25 0.90 7.65
N ARG A 74 27.27 1.29 8.40
CA ARG A 74 28.24 0.34 8.98
C ARG A 74 27.56 -0.64 9.95
N VAL A 75 26.78 -0.14 10.92
CA VAL A 75 26.15 -1.01 11.93
C VAL A 75 25.05 -1.86 11.31
N CYS A 76 24.25 -1.30 10.38
CA CYS A 76 23.20 -2.07 9.70
C CYS A 76 23.75 -3.21 8.84
N ARG A 77 24.93 -3.04 8.20
CA ARG A 77 25.61 -4.14 7.50
C ARG A 77 26.02 -5.27 8.45
N VAL A 78 26.59 -4.90 9.62
CA VAL A 78 27.00 -5.88 10.64
C VAL A 78 25.78 -6.64 11.17
N ASP A 79 24.71 -5.95 11.48
CA ASP A 79 23.52 -6.59 12.05
C ASP A 79 22.74 -7.41 11.01
N LEU A 80 22.67 -6.94 9.76
CA LEU A 80 22.08 -7.72 8.67
C LEU A 80 22.90 -8.99 8.36
N ALA A 81 24.22 -8.96 8.53
CA ALA A 81 25.05 -10.17 8.38
C ALA A 81 24.76 -11.23 9.45
N LYS A 82 24.33 -10.81 10.66
CA LYS A 82 23.92 -11.73 11.75
C LYS A 82 22.50 -12.28 11.54
N ASP A 83 21.61 -11.51 10.93
CA ASP A 83 20.21 -11.89 10.64
C ASP A 83 19.84 -11.51 9.19
N PRO A 84 20.34 -12.28 8.19
CA PRO A 84 20.30 -11.91 6.77
C PRO A 84 18.89 -11.81 6.21
N ASN A 85 17.91 -12.45 6.84
CA ASN A 85 16.53 -12.49 6.38
C ASN A 85 15.61 -11.49 7.10
N ASN A 86 16.14 -10.68 8.02
CA ASN A 86 15.32 -9.70 8.76
C ASN A 86 14.94 -8.51 7.87
N PRO A 87 13.65 -8.36 7.49
CA PRO A 87 13.22 -7.30 6.58
C PRO A 87 13.31 -5.91 7.20
N ARG A 88 13.20 -5.79 8.53
CA ARG A 88 13.36 -4.53 9.25
C ARG A 88 14.78 -4.00 9.10
N ILE A 89 15.79 -4.85 9.38
CA ILE A 89 17.21 -4.46 9.27
C ILE A 89 17.57 -4.21 7.80
N SER A 90 17.06 -5.04 6.88
CA SER A 90 17.23 -4.86 5.43
C SER A 90 16.69 -3.51 4.95
N TYR A 91 15.48 -3.14 5.39
CA TYR A 91 14.89 -1.82 5.09
C TYR A 91 15.72 -0.67 5.68
N GLN A 92 16.16 -0.78 6.94
CA GLN A 92 16.96 0.25 7.61
C GLN A 92 18.31 0.48 6.92
N LEU A 93 18.99 -0.58 6.47
CA LEU A 93 20.20 -0.46 5.65
C LEU A 93 19.91 0.24 4.32
N ALA A 94 18.87 -0.17 3.63
CA ALA A 94 18.47 0.45 2.36
C ALA A 94 18.14 1.94 2.53
N ARG A 95 17.44 2.31 3.59
CA ARG A 95 17.13 3.70 3.94
C ARG A 95 18.41 4.51 4.14
N SER A 96 19.35 3.99 4.90
CA SER A 96 20.63 4.66 5.17
C SER A 96 21.45 4.85 3.90
N LEU A 97 21.53 3.84 3.05
CA LEU A 97 22.19 3.90 1.74
C LEU A 97 21.53 4.91 0.80
N THR A 98 20.19 4.94 0.77
CA THR A 98 19.43 5.89 -0.06
C THR A 98 19.72 7.34 0.36
N TYR A 99 19.73 7.64 1.66
CA TYR A 99 20.03 8.99 2.15
C TYR A 99 21.50 9.38 1.95
N ALA A 100 22.40 8.40 1.87
CA ALA A 100 23.80 8.62 1.50
C ALA A 100 24.04 8.75 -0.03
N GLY A 101 22.95 8.76 -0.84
CA GLY A 101 23.06 8.86 -2.31
C GLY A 101 23.45 7.54 -3.00
N LYS A 102 23.56 6.42 -2.25
CA LYS A 102 23.98 5.11 -2.76
C LYS A 102 22.76 4.28 -3.19
N VAL A 103 21.89 4.84 -4.03
CA VAL A 103 20.58 4.27 -4.39
C VAL A 103 20.71 2.90 -5.06
N THR A 104 21.65 2.73 -5.99
CA THR A 104 21.87 1.43 -6.66
C THR A 104 22.24 0.34 -5.68
N GLU A 105 23.03 0.66 -4.66
CA GLU A 105 23.41 -0.29 -3.61
C GLU A 105 22.23 -0.61 -2.66
N ALA A 106 21.34 0.35 -2.44
CA ALA A 106 20.17 0.20 -1.57
C ALA A 106 19.10 -0.77 -2.12
N LEU A 107 18.95 -0.83 -3.47
CA LEU A 107 17.86 -1.55 -4.11
C LEU A 107 17.71 -3.01 -3.71
N PRO A 108 18.75 -3.87 -3.74
CA PRO A 108 18.57 -5.29 -3.42
C PRO A 108 18.08 -5.50 -1.98
N PHE A 109 18.41 -4.60 -1.06
CA PHE A 109 17.96 -4.67 0.33
C PHE A 109 16.50 -4.28 0.49
N ILE A 110 16.09 -3.17 -0.15
CA ILE A 110 14.70 -2.70 -0.02
C ILE A 110 13.73 -3.62 -0.79
N GLU A 111 14.12 -4.15 -1.95
CA GLU A 111 13.32 -5.10 -2.71
C GLU A 111 13.14 -6.42 -1.95
N ARG A 112 14.19 -6.91 -1.29
CA ARG A 112 14.09 -8.08 -0.42
C ARG A 112 13.11 -7.86 0.71
N ALA A 113 13.18 -6.73 1.40
CA ALA A 113 12.24 -6.39 2.47
C ALA A 113 10.80 -6.27 1.95
N ALA A 114 10.59 -5.68 0.77
CA ALA A 114 9.27 -5.59 0.14
C ALA A 114 8.73 -6.96 -0.27
N ALA A 115 9.57 -7.85 -0.79
CA ALA A 115 9.20 -9.23 -1.13
C ALA A 115 8.74 -10.03 0.09
N GLN A 116 9.29 -9.72 1.27
CA GLN A 116 8.89 -10.27 2.57
C GLN A 116 7.67 -9.56 3.18
N LYS A 117 6.95 -8.75 2.40
CA LYS A 117 5.75 -8.03 2.82
C LYS A 117 5.98 -7.01 3.94
N TYR A 118 7.19 -6.49 4.06
CA TYR A 118 7.49 -5.43 5.02
C TYR A 118 6.80 -4.13 4.59
N PRO A 119 5.80 -3.62 5.35
CA PRO A 119 4.90 -2.57 4.85
C PRO A 119 5.60 -1.28 4.48
N GLN A 120 6.61 -0.91 5.25
CA GLN A 120 7.42 0.28 5.01
C GLN A 120 8.23 0.16 3.71
N ALA A 121 8.81 -1.03 3.43
CA ALA A 121 9.57 -1.26 2.21
C ALA A 121 8.67 -1.31 0.97
N MET A 122 7.49 -1.94 1.06
CA MET A 122 6.53 -1.99 -0.04
C MET A 122 6.13 -0.60 -0.51
N PHE A 123 5.85 0.33 0.42
CA PHE A 123 5.54 1.72 0.07
C PHE A 123 6.70 2.39 -0.67
N VAL A 124 7.92 2.28 -0.14
CA VAL A 124 9.09 2.96 -0.72
C VAL A 124 9.43 2.39 -2.10
N VAL A 125 9.43 1.06 -2.27
CA VAL A 125 9.65 0.43 -3.58
C VAL A 125 8.56 0.84 -4.57
N GLY A 126 7.30 0.87 -4.13
CA GLY A 126 6.18 1.36 -4.94
C GLY A 126 6.40 2.81 -5.39
N TYR A 127 6.85 3.69 -4.50
CA TYR A 127 7.15 5.07 -4.83
C TYR A 127 8.32 5.20 -5.83
N LEU A 128 9.36 4.38 -5.69
CA LEU A 128 10.47 4.35 -6.65
C LEU A 128 10.00 3.93 -8.05
N TYR A 129 9.10 2.95 -8.17
CA TYR A 129 8.49 2.57 -9.45
C TYR A 129 7.55 3.65 -10.00
N LEU A 130 6.88 4.42 -9.14
CA LEU A 130 5.97 5.49 -9.56
C LEU A 130 6.71 6.66 -10.19
N GLU A 131 7.79 7.10 -9.56
CA GLU A 131 8.55 8.26 -10.01
C GLU A 131 9.60 7.89 -11.08
N GLY A 132 10.04 6.65 -11.08
CA GLY A 132 11.23 6.21 -11.79
C GLY A 132 12.49 6.67 -11.06
N SER A 133 13.47 5.79 -10.97
CA SER A 133 14.79 6.12 -10.44
C SER A 133 15.86 5.61 -11.38
N TYR A 134 17.11 6.04 -11.18
CA TYR A 134 18.26 5.59 -11.98
C TYR A 134 18.41 4.06 -12.02
N ALA A 135 17.85 3.37 -11.04
CA ALA A 135 18.01 1.94 -10.86
C ALA A 135 16.68 1.17 -11.02
N SER A 136 15.55 1.88 -11.12
CA SER A 136 14.22 1.28 -11.33
C SER A 136 13.47 2.07 -12.40
N PRO A 137 13.23 1.50 -13.60
CA PRO A 137 12.44 2.16 -14.62
C PRO A 137 11.02 2.41 -14.11
N LYS A 138 10.44 3.52 -14.56
CA LYS A 138 9.06 3.89 -14.19
C LYS A 138 8.08 2.77 -14.54
N ASN A 139 7.32 2.32 -13.56
CA ASN A 139 6.28 1.30 -13.71
C ASN A 139 5.08 1.63 -12.79
N PRO A 140 4.14 2.47 -13.25
CA PRO A 140 3.00 2.89 -12.43
C PRO A 140 2.12 1.73 -11.98
N CYS A 141 2.00 0.68 -12.78
CA CYS A 141 1.14 -0.45 -12.44
C CYS A 141 1.74 -1.31 -11.32
N ARG A 142 3.06 -1.51 -11.34
CA ARG A 142 3.76 -2.16 -10.22
C ARG A 142 3.75 -1.29 -8.97
N ALA A 143 3.90 0.03 -9.15
CA ALA A 143 3.77 0.99 -8.06
C ALA A 143 2.40 0.91 -7.38
N ALA A 144 1.33 0.90 -8.17
CA ALA A 144 -0.03 0.80 -7.66
C ALA A 144 -0.25 -0.45 -6.80
N GLN A 145 0.24 -1.62 -7.26
CA GLN A 145 0.16 -2.87 -6.51
C GLN A 145 0.86 -2.77 -5.15
N LEU A 146 2.11 -2.29 -5.13
CA LEU A 146 2.92 -2.23 -3.91
C LEU A 146 2.40 -1.18 -2.91
N ILE A 147 1.97 -0.01 -3.40
CA ILE A 147 1.44 1.06 -2.54
C ILE A 147 0.09 0.64 -1.95
N ARG A 148 -0.80 0.01 -2.76
CA ARG A 148 -2.06 -0.55 -2.28
C ARG A 148 -1.81 -1.64 -1.23
N GLU A 149 -0.90 -2.56 -1.51
CA GLU A 149 -0.55 -3.62 -0.56
C GLU A 149 -0.01 -3.05 0.76
N SER A 150 0.88 -2.06 0.70
CA SER A 150 1.35 -1.33 1.88
C SER A 150 0.20 -0.69 2.68
N ALA A 151 -0.85 -0.16 2.01
CA ALA A 151 -2.05 0.36 2.66
C ALA A 151 -2.84 -0.75 3.36
N ILE A 152 -3.03 -1.91 2.73
CA ILE A 152 -3.71 -3.08 3.31
C ILE A 152 -3.01 -3.53 4.60
N TYR A 153 -1.68 -3.46 4.66
CA TYR A 153 -0.89 -3.71 5.86
C TYR A 153 -0.89 -2.53 6.86
N GLY A 154 -1.68 -1.50 6.63
CA GLY A 154 -1.89 -0.40 7.57
C GLY A 154 -0.78 0.64 7.62
N ARG A 155 0.17 0.66 6.67
CA ARG A 155 1.20 1.71 6.60
C ARG A 155 0.55 3.06 6.27
N LEU A 156 0.70 4.07 7.13
CA LEU A 156 0.05 5.39 6.98
C LEU A 156 0.32 6.02 5.60
N ALA A 157 1.58 5.99 5.12
CA ALA A 157 1.90 6.52 3.80
C ALA A 157 1.21 5.76 2.66
N GLY A 158 0.97 4.45 2.82
CA GLY A 158 0.16 3.66 1.88
C GLY A 158 -1.31 4.05 1.94
N LEU A 159 -1.86 4.15 3.16
CA LEU A 159 -3.27 4.52 3.40
C LEU A 159 -3.64 5.89 2.81
N LEU A 160 -2.72 6.83 2.78
CA LEU A 160 -2.93 8.17 2.21
C LEU A 160 -2.43 8.28 0.77
N GLY A 161 -1.29 7.65 0.47
CA GLY A 161 -0.67 7.72 -0.85
C GLY A 161 -1.48 7.01 -1.92
N TYR A 162 -1.96 5.79 -1.66
CA TYR A 162 -2.73 5.06 -2.67
C TYR A 162 -3.99 5.83 -3.11
N PRO A 163 -4.89 6.29 -2.20
CA PRO A 163 -6.03 7.11 -2.61
C PRO A 163 -5.62 8.38 -3.35
N SER A 164 -4.60 9.07 -2.86
CA SER A 164 -4.10 10.30 -3.49
C SER A 164 -3.64 10.05 -4.93
N TYR A 165 -2.86 9.02 -5.17
CA TYR A 165 -2.33 8.70 -6.50
C TYR A 165 -3.44 8.22 -7.45
N VAL A 166 -4.39 7.40 -6.98
CA VAL A 166 -5.56 6.99 -7.76
C VAL A 166 -6.37 8.21 -8.20
N LEU A 167 -6.74 9.09 -7.26
CA LEU A 167 -7.54 10.28 -7.53
C LEU A 167 -6.81 11.30 -8.42
N ASN A 168 -5.49 11.27 -8.48
CA ASN A 168 -4.68 12.10 -9.38
C ASN A 168 -4.33 11.43 -10.71
N GLY A 169 -4.95 10.29 -11.05
CA GLY A 169 -4.73 9.60 -12.33
C GLY A 169 -3.33 8.98 -12.48
N ARG A 170 -2.54 8.87 -11.40
CA ARG A 170 -1.15 8.38 -11.49
C ARG A 170 -1.04 6.91 -11.91
N PHE A 171 -2.15 6.17 -11.86
CA PHE A 171 -2.25 4.75 -12.21
C PHE A 171 -3.16 4.50 -13.43
N GLU A 172 -3.41 5.53 -14.23
CA GLU A 172 -4.14 5.38 -15.48
C GLU A 172 -3.48 4.37 -16.42
N GLY A 173 -4.30 3.58 -17.13
CA GLY A 173 -3.81 2.52 -18.00
C GLY A 173 -3.39 1.22 -17.32
N CYS A 174 -3.45 1.13 -15.99
CA CYS A 174 -3.09 -0.10 -15.26
C CYS A 174 -4.24 -1.12 -15.10
N GLY A 175 -5.40 -0.88 -15.72
CA GLY A 175 -6.58 -1.76 -15.57
C GLY A 175 -7.18 -1.78 -14.17
N LEU A 176 -6.76 -0.86 -13.30
CA LEU A 176 -7.30 -0.71 -11.95
C LEU A 176 -8.61 0.08 -12.02
N GLN A 177 -9.70 -0.55 -11.63
CA GLN A 177 -10.93 0.20 -11.35
C GLN A 177 -10.81 0.82 -9.95
N ALA A 178 -10.96 2.14 -9.87
CA ALA A 178 -10.97 2.84 -8.60
C ALA A 178 -12.23 2.44 -7.80
N ASP A 179 -12.06 1.59 -6.80
CA ASP A 179 -13.13 1.30 -5.84
C ASP A 179 -13.17 2.43 -4.80
N LEU A 180 -14.14 3.33 -4.93
CA LEU A 180 -14.31 4.45 -4.00
C LEU A 180 -14.57 3.99 -2.56
N SER A 181 -15.16 2.80 -2.36
CA SER A 181 -15.37 2.19 -1.06
C SER A 181 -14.02 1.85 -0.41
N GLU A 182 -13.13 1.18 -1.14
CA GLU A 182 -11.78 0.86 -0.68
C GLU A 182 -10.98 2.13 -0.34
N LEU A 183 -11.01 3.14 -1.23
CA LEU A 183 -10.29 4.40 -0.98
C LEU A 183 -10.76 5.09 0.31
N ARG A 184 -12.07 5.05 0.59
CA ARG A 184 -12.64 5.57 1.85
C ARG A 184 -12.21 4.77 3.07
N GLU A 185 -12.18 3.45 2.97
CA GLU A 185 -11.71 2.62 4.07
C GLU A 185 -10.25 2.95 4.41
N PHE A 186 -9.38 3.15 3.42
CA PHE A 186 -7.99 3.56 3.64
C PHE A 186 -7.91 4.92 4.34
N VAL A 187 -8.62 5.92 3.85
CA VAL A 187 -8.63 7.27 4.45
C VAL A 187 -9.22 7.23 5.86
N SER A 188 -10.32 6.49 6.07
CA SER A 188 -10.94 6.32 7.39
C SER A 188 -10.01 5.65 8.39
N LYS A 189 -9.23 4.64 7.95
CA LYS A 189 -8.22 3.99 8.80
C LYS A 189 -7.07 4.94 9.13
N ALA A 190 -6.60 5.70 8.14
CA ALA A 190 -5.57 6.72 8.37
C ALA A 190 -6.02 7.76 9.40
N LYS A 191 -7.26 8.25 9.32
CA LYS A 191 -7.85 9.23 10.24
C LYS A 191 -7.85 8.77 11.71
N LYS A 192 -7.92 7.47 11.96
CA LYS A 192 -7.88 6.89 13.31
C LYS A 192 -6.46 6.85 13.91
N SER A 193 -5.43 7.13 13.11
CA SER A 193 -4.05 7.20 13.57
C SER A 193 -3.76 8.56 14.22
N LYS A 194 -2.70 8.62 15.05
CA LYS A 194 -2.18 9.90 15.50
C LYS A 194 -1.51 10.59 14.32
N LEU A 195 -2.16 11.61 13.78
CA LEU A 195 -1.69 12.35 12.61
C LEU A 195 -0.95 13.62 13.04
N GLU A 196 0.14 13.92 12.35
CA GLU A 196 0.76 15.23 12.34
C GLU A 196 0.00 16.17 11.38
N TYR A 197 0.38 17.46 11.35
CA TYR A 197 -0.34 18.49 10.58
C TYR A 197 -0.54 18.12 9.10
N TYR A 198 0.54 17.79 8.37
CA TYR A 198 0.41 17.51 6.93
C TYR A 198 -0.43 16.27 6.60
N PRO A 199 -0.27 15.13 7.26
CA PRO A 199 -1.18 13.99 7.07
C PRO A 199 -2.64 14.32 7.40
N SER A 200 -2.94 15.16 8.40
CA SER A 200 -4.32 15.54 8.72
C SER A 200 -4.97 16.37 7.62
N VAL A 201 -4.24 17.35 7.07
CA VAL A 201 -4.72 18.14 5.92
C VAL A 201 -4.94 17.26 4.68
N LEU A 202 -4.08 16.28 4.45
CA LEU A 202 -4.26 15.34 3.33
C LEU A 202 -5.50 14.47 3.53
N VAL A 203 -5.77 13.99 4.74
CA VAL A 203 -7.02 13.26 5.05
C VAL A 203 -8.24 14.10 4.69
N GLU A 204 -8.31 15.34 5.17
CA GLU A 204 -9.43 16.26 4.88
C GLU A 204 -9.62 16.48 3.38
N SER A 205 -8.54 16.73 2.66
CA SER A 205 -8.55 16.89 1.20
C SER A 205 -9.08 15.66 0.49
N LEU A 206 -8.63 14.47 0.87
CA LEU A 206 -9.07 13.21 0.30
C LEU A 206 -10.55 12.94 0.59
N GLU A 207 -11.02 13.21 1.82
CA GLU A 207 -12.45 13.08 2.17
C GLU A 207 -13.34 14.00 1.32
N VAL A 208 -12.91 15.24 1.08
CA VAL A 208 -13.65 16.17 0.21
C VAL A 208 -13.74 15.64 -1.22
N ARG A 209 -12.63 15.23 -1.80
CA ARG A 209 -12.56 14.69 -3.17
C ARG A 209 -13.41 13.44 -3.35
N LEU A 210 -13.35 12.51 -2.39
CA LEU A 210 -14.13 11.27 -2.42
C LEU A 210 -15.64 11.56 -2.36
N ARG A 211 -16.08 12.55 -1.59
CA ARG A 211 -17.50 13.00 -1.59
C ARG A 211 -17.92 13.61 -2.92
N GLN A 212 -17.07 14.42 -3.54
CA GLN A 212 -17.37 15.04 -4.85
C GLN A 212 -17.58 13.99 -5.95
N MET A 213 -16.82 12.90 -5.94
CA MET A 213 -16.96 11.83 -6.92
C MET A 213 -18.28 11.04 -6.79
N GLU A 214 -18.97 11.09 -5.65
CA GLU A 214 -20.31 10.48 -5.47
C GLU A 214 -21.43 11.37 -6.01
N GLY A 215 -21.27 12.69 -5.88
CA GLY A 215 -22.28 13.65 -6.32
C GLY A 215 -22.38 13.82 -7.84
N VAL A 216 -21.51 13.18 -8.60
CA VAL A 216 -21.45 13.24 -10.09
C VAL A 216 -22.19 12.06 -10.74
N LYS A 217 -22.95 11.27 -10.00
CA LYS A 217 -23.78 10.16 -10.53
C LYS A 217 -25.21 10.64 -10.84
#